data_f8f4081706340e255df4f2da9013fcb1
#
_entry.id   f8f4081706340e255df4f2da9013fcb1
#
_cell.length_a   1.000
_cell.length_b   1.000
_cell.length_c   1.000
_cell.angle_alpha   90.00
_cell.angle_beta   90.00
_cell.angle_gamma   90.00
#
_symmetry.space_group_name_H-M   'P 1'
#
loop_
_entity.id
_entity.type
_entity.pdbx_description
1 polymer ?
#
loop_
_entity_poly.entity_id
_entity_poly.type
_entity_poly.pdbx_seq_one_letter_code
_entity_poly.pdbx_strand_id
1 'polypeptide(L)'
;MSEQKGPITEEYQKKHQKELQQSGEDRALAQYVGEQHSMAERAKLGVVEDAWLGAAFYTGNQWVRFNRVLNRLTSEDRPMWRVRMVLNYILPTVETFVGKVTENRPGFMCMPATSDDDDQEAARQCDKLLEFIWERLGMQLKIHELAKWCALTPVAFLKCWWNPDGGELITGYEPIPGAEPDEMGQVAQKAVTKRTGFPHVDVLSCLEVSWDPGAKDMETCRWLTHINYAHIDDIRARYPKRGKYVDATNSLAVDEYSQLVVQQIRNGTNTDHTLID
;
A
#
# COMPACT_ATOMS: atom_id res chain seq x y z
N MET A 1 -33.24 -34.80 -30.77
CA MET A 1 -32.90 -35.40 -29.46
C MET A 1 -32.93 -34.27 -28.45
N SER A 2 -33.97 -34.21 -27.65
CA SER A 2 -34.21 -33.20 -26.62
C SER A 2 -33.49 -33.69 -25.34
N GLU A 3 -32.48 -32.94 -24.89
CA GLU A 3 -31.86 -33.17 -23.60
C GLU A 3 -32.90 -32.87 -22.49
N GLN A 4 -33.31 -33.90 -21.80
CA GLN A 4 -34.11 -33.80 -20.59
C GLN A 4 -33.19 -33.24 -19.48
N LYS A 5 -33.34 -31.98 -19.13
CA LYS A 5 -32.79 -31.41 -17.89
C LYS A 5 -33.46 -32.11 -16.71
N GLY A 6 -32.69 -32.87 -15.97
CA GLY A 6 -33.12 -33.50 -14.71
C GLY A 6 -33.62 -32.45 -13.68
N PRO A 7 -34.41 -32.86 -12.70
CA PRO A 7 -34.99 -31.93 -11.73
C PRO A 7 -33.90 -31.22 -10.96
N ILE A 8 -33.93 -29.89 -11.05
CA ILE A 8 -33.03 -29.01 -10.28
C ILE A 8 -33.38 -29.22 -8.80
N THR A 9 -32.50 -29.83 -8.06
CA THR A 9 -32.69 -30.13 -6.63
C THR A 9 -32.86 -28.82 -5.86
N GLU A 10 -33.78 -28.78 -4.88
CA GLU A 10 -34.04 -27.60 -4.02
C GLU A 10 -32.76 -27.03 -3.38
N GLU A 11 -31.80 -27.90 -3.12
CA GLU A 11 -30.47 -27.54 -2.59
C GLU A 11 -29.67 -26.70 -3.59
N TYR A 12 -29.73 -27.02 -4.87
CA TYR A 12 -29.07 -26.23 -5.94
C TYR A 12 -29.73 -24.85 -6.08
N GLN A 13 -31.03 -24.76 -5.96
CA GLN A 13 -31.77 -23.50 -6.02
C GLN A 13 -31.43 -22.60 -4.84
N LYS A 14 -31.36 -23.15 -3.60
CA LYS A 14 -30.96 -22.41 -2.41
C LYS A 14 -29.53 -21.94 -2.46
N LYS A 15 -28.61 -22.77 -2.98
CA LYS A 15 -27.21 -22.41 -3.14
C LYS A 15 -27.05 -21.28 -4.18
N HIS A 16 -27.71 -21.38 -5.31
CA HIS A 16 -27.68 -20.38 -6.36
C HIS A 16 -28.31 -19.05 -5.96
N GLN A 17 -29.40 -19.07 -5.17
CA GLN A 17 -30.00 -17.86 -4.59
C GLN A 17 -29.04 -17.18 -3.60
N LYS A 18 -28.34 -17.94 -2.74
CA LYS A 18 -27.31 -17.39 -1.83
C LYS A 18 -26.15 -16.76 -2.61
N GLU A 19 -25.68 -17.41 -3.67
CA GLU A 19 -24.63 -16.87 -4.53
C GLU A 19 -25.04 -15.57 -5.24
N LEU A 20 -26.30 -15.48 -5.69
CA LEU A 20 -26.85 -14.26 -6.31
C LEU A 20 -27.02 -13.12 -5.30
N GLN A 21 -27.49 -13.40 -4.09
CA GLN A 21 -27.59 -12.41 -3.02
C GLN A 21 -26.20 -11.90 -2.61
N GLN A 22 -25.25 -12.79 -2.40
CA GLN A 22 -23.87 -12.44 -2.07
C GLN A 22 -23.19 -11.63 -3.17
N SER A 23 -23.45 -11.93 -4.44
CA SER A 23 -23.01 -11.14 -5.60
C SER A 23 -23.63 -9.74 -5.64
N GLY A 24 -24.87 -9.58 -5.18
CA GLY A 24 -25.54 -8.28 -5.06
C GLY A 24 -24.93 -7.42 -3.95
N GLU A 25 -24.69 -8.00 -2.78
CA GLU A 25 -24.05 -7.34 -1.66
C GLU A 25 -22.60 -6.91 -1.98
N ASP A 26 -21.84 -7.77 -2.67
CA ASP A 26 -20.48 -7.46 -3.10
C ASP A 26 -20.45 -6.27 -4.08
N ARG A 27 -21.43 -6.17 -4.98
CA ARG A 27 -21.54 -5.03 -5.90
C ARG A 27 -21.91 -3.74 -5.19
N ALA A 28 -22.86 -3.80 -4.26
CA ALA A 28 -23.25 -2.64 -3.46
C ALA A 28 -22.06 -2.12 -2.62
N LEU A 29 -21.28 -3.02 -2.03
CA LEU A 29 -20.07 -2.67 -1.30
C LEU A 29 -19.02 -2.03 -2.21
N ALA A 30 -18.76 -2.60 -3.37
CA ALA A 30 -17.82 -2.05 -4.34
C ALA A 30 -18.25 -0.67 -4.83
N GLN A 31 -19.54 -0.47 -5.09
CA GLN A 31 -20.08 0.84 -5.46
C GLN A 31 -19.90 1.85 -4.33
N TYR A 32 -20.25 1.49 -3.10
CA TYR A 32 -20.07 2.34 -1.92
C TYR A 32 -18.59 2.78 -1.75
N VAL A 33 -17.64 1.83 -1.83
CA VAL A 33 -16.22 2.15 -1.74
C VAL A 33 -15.78 3.09 -2.88
N GLY A 34 -16.27 2.85 -4.10
CA GLY A 34 -15.99 3.71 -5.25
C GLY A 34 -16.53 5.15 -5.09
N GLU A 35 -17.73 5.30 -4.54
CA GLU A 35 -18.32 6.62 -4.26
C GLU A 35 -17.53 7.36 -3.18
N GLN A 36 -17.17 6.69 -2.07
CA GLN A 36 -16.34 7.28 -1.02
C GLN A 36 -14.98 7.71 -1.56
N HIS A 37 -14.33 6.85 -2.33
CA HIS A 37 -13.06 7.18 -2.98
C HIS A 37 -13.20 8.42 -3.89
N SER A 38 -14.19 8.45 -4.77
CA SER A 38 -14.45 9.58 -5.67
C SER A 38 -14.72 10.89 -4.93
N MET A 39 -15.41 10.83 -3.79
CA MET A 39 -15.63 11.99 -2.94
C MET A 39 -14.32 12.50 -2.32
N ALA A 40 -13.49 11.59 -1.80
CA ALA A 40 -12.20 11.95 -1.24
C ALA A 40 -11.24 12.53 -2.30
N GLU A 41 -11.18 11.95 -3.49
CA GLU A 41 -10.34 12.44 -4.60
C GLU A 41 -10.69 13.89 -4.97
N ARG A 42 -11.97 14.23 -4.99
CA ARG A 42 -12.41 15.61 -5.25
C ARG A 42 -12.01 16.56 -4.12
N ALA A 43 -12.14 16.11 -2.87
CA ALA A 43 -11.82 16.94 -1.70
C ALA A 43 -10.30 17.18 -1.57
N LYS A 44 -9.47 16.21 -1.93
CA LYS A 44 -8.00 16.32 -1.82
C LYS A 44 -7.31 16.93 -3.04
N LEU A 45 -8.03 17.46 -4.05
CA LEU A 45 -7.44 18.03 -5.26
C LEU A 45 -6.35 19.06 -4.98
N GLY A 46 -6.51 19.91 -3.97
CA GLY A 46 -5.47 20.87 -3.56
C GLY A 46 -4.20 20.19 -3.05
N VAL A 47 -4.35 19.15 -2.23
CA VAL A 47 -3.23 18.35 -1.71
C VAL A 47 -2.50 17.63 -2.84
N VAL A 48 -3.24 17.09 -3.80
CA VAL A 48 -2.69 16.42 -5.00
C VAL A 48 -1.93 17.41 -5.88
N GLU A 49 -2.46 18.62 -6.10
CA GLU A 49 -1.79 19.69 -6.83
C GLU A 49 -0.47 20.05 -6.18
N ASP A 50 -0.46 20.32 -4.88
CA ASP A 50 0.76 20.66 -4.12
C ASP A 50 1.78 19.53 -4.15
N ALA A 51 1.32 18.28 -4.02
CA ALA A 51 2.18 17.11 -4.10
C ALA A 51 2.88 16.96 -5.46
N TRP A 52 2.12 17.12 -6.55
CA TRP A 52 2.67 17.03 -7.89
C TRP A 52 3.63 18.18 -8.22
N LEU A 53 3.31 19.40 -7.79
CA LEU A 53 4.18 20.56 -7.97
C LEU A 53 5.46 20.44 -7.15
N GLY A 54 5.35 19.99 -5.88
CA GLY A 54 6.50 19.72 -5.02
C GLY A 54 7.45 18.69 -5.63
N ALA A 55 6.89 17.57 -6.10
CA ALA A 55 7.64 16.52 -6.78
C ALA A 55 8.31 17.00 -8.09
N ALA A 56 7.59 17.75 -8.92
CA ALA A 56 8.13 18.30 -10.15
C ALA A 56 9.27 19.30 -9.90
N PHE A 57 9.12 20.17 -8.93
CA PHE A 57 10.14 21.16 -8.59
C PHE A 57 11.36 20.51 -7.98
N TYR A 58 11.19 19.49 -7.15
CA TYR A 58 12.29 18.70 -6.61
C TYR A 58 13.10 18.03 -7.72
N THR A 59 12.45 17.44 -8.73
CA THR A 59 13.13 16.84 -9.89
C THR A 59 13.70 17.85 -10.89
N GLY A 60 13.54 19.17 -10.64
CA GLY A 60 14.06 20.24 -11.49
C GLY A 60 13.12 20.69 -12.60
N ASN A 61 11.93 20.10 -12.68
CA ASN A 61 10.94 20.52 -13.68
C ASN A 61 10.10 21.70 -13.14
N GLN A 62 10.64 22.92 -13.29
CA GLN A 62 10.03 24.15 -12.76
C GLN A 62 9.07 24.83 -13.76
N TRP A 63 9.00 24.34 -15.00
CA TRP A 63 8.18 24.92 -16.07
C TRP A 63 6.90 24.12 -16.32
N VAL A 64 6.23 23.72 -15.22
CA VAL A 64 5.00 22.96 -15.26
C VAL A 64 3.91 23.64 -14.47
N ARG A 65 2.65 23.36 -14.84
CA ARG A 65 1.44 23.74 -14.11
C ARG A 65 0.59 22.50 -13.89
N PHE A 66 -0.10 22.45 -12.80
CA PHE A 66 -1.08 21.40 -12.56
C PHE A 66 -2.40 21.76 -13.26
N ASN A 67 -2.85 20.87 -14.14
CA ASN A 67 -4.13 21.01 -14.81
C ASN A 67 -5.20 20.23 -14.01
N ARG A 68 -6.05 20.95 -13.30
CA ARG A 68 -7.12 20.37 -12.47
C ARG A 68 -8.17 19.59 -13.26
N VAL A 69 -8.39 19.92 -14.53
CA VAL A 69 -9.37 19.22 -15.38
C VAL A 69 -8.83 17.85 -15.80
N LEU A 70 -7.54 17.79 -16.13
CA LEU A 70 -6.86 16.57 -16.56
C LEU A 70 -6.24 15.80 -15.38
N ASN A 71 -6.25 16.39 -14.18
CA ASN A 71 -5.62 15.86 -12.95
C ASN A 71 -4.15 15.44 -13.17
N ARG A 72 -3.39 16.24 -13.91
CA ARG A 72 -2.00 15.97 -14.26
C ARG A 72 -1.17 17.23 -14.43
N LEU A 73 0.16 17.08 -14.38
CA LEU A 73 1.10 18.12 -14.74
C LEU A 73 1.07 18.36 -16.26
N THR A 74 1.09 19.62 -16.66
CA THR A 74 1.21 20.05 -18.04
C THR A 74 2.36 21.03 -18.17
N SER A 75 3.14 20.91 -19.25
CA SER A 75 4.19 21.88 -19.53
C SER A 75 3.60 23.26 -19.81
N GLU A 76 4.25 24.30 -19.32
CA GLU A 76 3.87 25.66 -19.67
C GLU A 76 4.14 25.91 -21.14
N ASP A 77 3.12 26.34 -21.88
CA ASP A 77 3.24 26.64 -23.31
C ASP A 77 4.04 27.94 -23.48
N ARG A 78 5.23 27.80 -24.03
CA ARG A 78 6.14 28.94 -24.30
C ARG A 78 6.82 28.80 -25.67
N PRO A 79 7.07 29.90 -26.35
CA PRO A 79 7.80 29.88 -27.61
C PRO A 79 9.18 29.24 -27.50
N MET A 80 9.55 28.41 -28.46
CA MET A 80 10.81 27.65 -28.50
C MET A 80 12.09 28.50 -28.39
N TRP A 81 12.04 29.77 -28.81
CA TRP A 81 13.17 30.71 -28.77
C TRP A 81 13.46 31.25 -27.36
N ARG A 82 12.57 31.02 -26.40
CA ARG A 82 12.76 31.47 -25.00
C ARG A 82 13.53 30.43 -24.21
N VAL A 83 14.72 30.80 -23.78
CA VAL A 83 15.55 29.92 -22.92
C VAL A 83 14.85 29.61 -21.65
N ARG A 84 14.81 28.31 -21.31
CA ARG A 84 14.31 27.78 -20.04
C ARG A 84 15.49 27.47 -19.13
N MET A 85 15.90 28.44 -18.32
CA MET A 85 16.96 28.21 -17.35
C MET A 85 16.35 27.73 -16.06
N VAL A 86 16.86 26.63 -15.53
CA VAL A 86 16.45 26.04 -14.25
C VAL A 86 17.68 25.98 -13.33
N LEU A 87 17.56 26.62 -12.17
CA LEU A 87 18.52 26.51 -11.08
C LEU A 87 17.79 25.80 -9.92
N ASN A 88 18.05 24.50 -9.77
CA ASN A 88 17.34 23.69 -8.80
C ASN A 88 17.99 23.83 -7.41
N TYR A 89 17.54 24.81 -6.62
CA TYR A 89 17.91 24.96 -5.22
C TYR A 89 17.03 24.11 -4.27
N ILE A 90 15.91 23.61 -4.75
CA ILE A 90 14.95 22.84 -3.93
C ILE A 90 15.55 21.49 -3.56
N LEU A 91 16.15 20.79 -4.53
CA LEU A 91 16.77 19.49 -4.31
C LEU A 91 17.80 19.52 -3.16
N PRO A 92 18.86 20.35 -3.19
CA PRO A 92 19.84 20.35 -2.08
C PRO A 92 19.24 20.82 -0.75
N THR A 93 18.24 21.70 -0.78
CA THR A 93 17.55 22.13 0.44
C THR A 93 16.76 20.99 1.07
N VAL A 94 15.99 20.26 0.28
CA VAL A 94 15.22 19.09 0.73
C VAL A 94 16.16 18.00 1.23
N GLU A 95 17.20 17.65 0.49
CA GLU A 95 18.16 16.62 0.90
C GLU A 95 18.89 16.99 2.20
N THR A 96 19.26 18.27 2.37
CA THR A 96 19.85 18.75 3.62
C THR A 96 18.86 18.66 4.80
N PHE A 97 17.59 19.03 4.57
CA PHE A 97 16.54 18.92 5.57
C PHE A 97 16.31 17.46 5.96
N VAL A 98 16.12 16.58 4.99
CA VAL A 98 15.93 15.15 5.20
C VAL A 98 17.11 14.55 5.95
N GLY A 99 18.35 14.86 5.52
CA GLY A 99 19.56 14.39 6.20
C GLY A 99 19.61 14.80 7.68
N LYS A 100 19.25 16.05 8.00
CA LYS A 100 19.21 16.52 9.40
C LYS A 100 18.12 15.87 10.23
N VAL A 101 16.92 15.69 9.66
CA VAL A 101 15.79 15.05 10.38
C VAL A 101 16.06 13.58 10.63
N THR A 102 16.74 12.90 9.72
CA THR A 102 17.02 11.45 9.82
C THR A 102 18.39 11.12 10.39
N GLU A 103 19.18 12.12 10.81
CA GLU A 103 20.50 11.94 11.41
C GLU A 103 20.44 11.07 12.66
N ASN A 104 19.47 11.32 13.51
CA ASN A 104 19.27 10.58 14.73
C ASN A 104 18.24 9.46 14.53
N ARG A 105 18.66 8.22 14.83
CA ARG A 105 17.74 7.09 14.86
C ARG A 105 16.75 7.27 16.00
N PRO A 106 15.42 7.22 15.77
CA PRO A 106 14.44 7.19 16.86
C PRO A 106 14.64 5.90 17.67
N GLY A 107 14.79 6.06 19.00
CA GLY A 107 14.88 4.94 19.92
C GLY A 107 13.51 4.55 20.41
N PHE A 108 13.26 3.25 20.51
CA PHE A 108 12.09 2.69 21.17
C PHE A 108 12.52 1.99 22.44
N MET A 109 11.72 2.10 23.48
CA MET A 109 11.92 1.40 24.73
C MET A 109 10.58 0.90 25.23
N CYS A 110 10.47 -0.40 25.46
CA CYS A 110 9.30 -1.00 26.07
C CYS A 110 9.36 -0.79 27.58
N MET A 111 8.33 -0.20 28.16
CA MET A 111 8.23 -0.06 29.60
C MET A 111 7.43 -1.23 30.17
N PRO A 112 7.90 -1.88 31.26
CA PRO A 112 7.12 -2.91 31.91
C PRO A 112 5.84 -2.32 32.52
N ALA A 113 4.76 -3.07 32.50
CA ALA A 113 3.47 -2.63 33.03
C ALA A 113 3.48 -2.58 34.56
N THR A 114 4.20 -3.51 35.19
CA THR A 114 4.37 -3.61 36.65
C THR A 114 5.84 -3.69 37.03
N SER A 115 6.13 -3.67 38.34
CA SER A 115 7.49 -3.83 38.88
C SER A 115 7.92 -5.29 38.98
N ASP A 116 7.08 -6.23 38.57
CA ASP A 116 7.34 -7.65 38.67
C ASP A 116 8.47 -8.07 37.72
N ASP A 117 9.26 -9.05 38.15
CA ASP A 117 10.43 -9.52 37.40
C ASP A 117 10.04 -10.10 36.03
N ASP A 118 8.88 -10.76 35.94
CA ASP A 118 8.36 -11.32 34.68
C ASP A 118 8.01 -10.23 33.66
N ASP A 119 7.40 -9.13 34.10
CA ASP A 119 7.07 -7.99 33.24
C ASP A 119 8.32 -7.24 32.77
N GLN A 120 9.33 -7.14 33.65
CA GLN A 120 10.61 -6.55 33.30
C GLN A 120 11.35 -7.38 32.24
N GLU A 121 11.35 -8.71 32.40
CA GLU A 121 12.00 -9.60 31.42
C GLU A 121 11.24 -9.58 30.08
N ALA A 122 9.91 -9.56 30.10
CA ALA A 122 9.09 -9.42 28.90
C ALA A 122 9.38 -8.10 28.17
N ALA A 123 9.51 -6.99 28.89
CA ALA A 123 9.88 -5.69 28.30
C ALA A 123 11.26 -5.73 27.63
N ARG A 124 12.25 -6.37 28.27
CA ARG A 124 13.60 -6.53 27.67
C ARG A 124 13.59 -7.40 26.42
N GLN A 125 12.76 -8.43 26.39
CA GLN A 125 12.59 -9.29 25.20
C GLN A 125 11.91 -8.52 24.07
N CYS A 126 10.89 -7.69 24.37
CA CYS A 126 10.25 -6.82 23.41
C CYS A 126 11.22 -5.80 22.82
N ASP A 127 12.09 -5.19 23.61
CA ASP A 127 13.11 -4.27 23.10
C ASP A 127 14.03 -4.94 22.07
N LYS A 128 14.55 -6.13 22.39
CA LYS A 128 15.39 -6.89 21.45
C LYS A 128 14.64 -7.28 20.18
N LEU A 129 13.36 -7.65 20.30
CA LEU A 129 12.51 -7.98 19.17
C LEU A 129 12.27 -6.75 18.27
N LEU A 130 11.99 -5.58 18.86
CA LEU A 130 11.81 -4.34 18.11
C LEU A 130 13.08 -3.93 17.38
N GLU A 131 14.22 -4.08 18.01
CA GLU A 131 15.52 -3.78 17.38
C GLU A 131 15.78 -4.71 16.19
N PHE A 132 15.53 -6.01 16.35
CA PHE A 132 15.64 -6.99 15.27
C PHE A 132 14.70 -6.68 14.10
N ILE A 133 13.42 -6.36 14.39
CA ILE A 133 12.43 -6.00 13.36
C ILE A 133 12.86 -4.72 12.64
N TRP A 134 13.34 -3.72 13.39
CA TRP A 134 13.82 -2.46 12.85
C TRP A 134 14.92 -2.66 11.81
N GLU A 135 15.92 -3.46 12.15
CA GLU A 135 17.05 -3.75 11.25
C GLU A 135 16.61 -4.57 10.04
N ARG A 136 15.83 -5.61 10.27
CA ARG A 136 15.36 -6.51 9.22
C ARG A 136 14.45 -5.81 8.19
N LEU A 137 13.67 -4.84 8.63
CA LEU A 137 12.82 -4.03 7.74
C LEU A 137 13.58 -2.89 7.05
N GLY A 138 14.82 -2.61 7.44
CA GLY A 138 15.56 -1.47 6.94
C GLY A 138 14.87 -0.14 7.27
N MET A 139 14.32 -0.02 8.48
CA MET A 139 13.47 1.11 8.89
C MET A 139 14.13 2.46 8.72
N GLN A 140 15.46 2.53 8.83
CA GLN A 140 16.20 3.79 8.61
C GLN A 140 15.99 4.34 7.20
N LEU A 141 15.99 3.46 6.18
CA LEU A 141 15.73 3.85 4.79
C LEU A 141 14.27 4.28 4.60
N LYS A 142 13.34 3.56 5.24
CA LYS A 142 11.90 3.91 5.19
C LYS A 142 11.61 5.25 5.85
N ILE A 143 12.27 5.55 6.97
CA ILE A 143 12.16 6.87 7.63
C ILE A 143 12.74 7.97 6.75
N HIS A 144 13.85 7.70 6.07
CA HIS A 144 14.42 8.64 5.12
C HIS A 144 13.44 8.91 3.96
N GLU A 145 12.83 7.88 3.41
CA GLU A 145 11.77 8.00 2.39
C GLU A 145 10.55 8.77 2.92
N LEU A 146 10.09 8.44 4.14
CA LEU A 146 8.99 9.14 4.79
C LEU A 146 9.28 10.63 4.98
N ALA A 147 10.46 10.98 5.49
CA ALA A 147 10.89 12.36 5.68
C ALA A 147 10.96 13.11 4.35
N LYS A 148 11.40 12.45 3.28
CA LYS A 148 11.41 13.02 1.92
C LYS A 148 9.99 13.31 1.44
N TRP A 149 9.08 12.37 1.58
CA TRP A 149 7.67 12.60 1.24
C TRP A 149 7.06 13.72 2.09
N CYS A 150 7.31 13.78 3.39
CA CYS A 150 6.83 14.86 4.25
C CYS A 150 7.40 16.23 3.87
N ALA A 151 8.60 16.28 3.29
CA ALA A 151 9.20 17.53 2.81
C ALA A 151 8.62 17.99 1.47
N LEU A 152 8.18 17.06 0.62
CA LEU A 152 7.69 17.33 -0.73
C LEU A 152 6.17 17.44 -0.82
N THR A 153 5.46 16.78 0.09
CA THR A 153 3.99 16.67 0.05
C THR A 153 3.40 17.09 1.39
N PRO A 154 2.16 17.60 1.40
CA PRO A 154 1.51 18.04 2.65
C PRO A 154 1.32 16.92 3.68
N VAL A 155 1.19 15.67 3.23
CA VAL A 155 0.92 14.50 4.07
C VAL A 155 1.62 13.27 3.50
N ALA A 156 2.21 12.46 4.40
CA ALA A 156 2.70 11.13 4.10
C ALA A 156 2.23 10.14 5.16
N PHE A 157 2.13 8.87 4.82
CA PHE A 157 1.59 7.83 5.68
C PHE A 157 2.60 6.70 5.88
N LEU A 158 2.60 6.15 7.09
CA LEU A 158 3.32 4.92 7.42
C LEU A 158 2.28 3.82 7.68
N LYS A 159 2.26 2.79 6.85
CA LYS A 159 1.36 1.66 6.97
C LYS A 159 2.08 0.47 7.56
N CYS A 160 1.69 0.07 8.76
CA CYS A 160 2.18 -1.15 9.41
C CYS A 160 1.14 -2.26 9.23
N TRP A 161 1.58 -3.43 8.77
CA TRP A 161 0.70 -4.57 8.55
C TRP A 161 1.44 -5.89 8.68
N TRP A 162 0.68 -6.97 8.90
CA TRP A 162 1.22 -8.31 8.98
C TRP A 162 1.23 -8.97 7.59
N ASN A 163 2.43 -9.35 7.12
CA ASN A 163 2.56 -10.09 5.87
C ASN A 163 2.60 -11.61 6.16
N PRO A 164 1.54 -12.36 5.86
CA PRO A 164 1.50 -13.80 6.11
C PRO A 164 2.47 -14.59 5.23
N ASP A 165 2.84 -14.05 4.06
CA ASP A 165 3.76 -14.67 3.11
C ASP A 165 5.24 -14.36 3.42
N GLY A 166 5.49 -13.53 4.44
CA GLY A 166 6.81 -13.19 4.94
C GLY A 166 7.33 -14.21 5.96
N GLY A 167 8.53 -13.94 6.49
CA GLY A 167 9.14 -14.76 7.55
C GLY A 167 9.77 -16.06 7.05
N GLU A 168 10.08 -16.94 7.99
CA GLU A 168 10.75 -18.20 7.73
C GLU A 168 9.75 -19.32 7.38
N LEU A 169 10.23 -20.28 6.60
CA LEU A 169 9.46 -21.48 6.31
C LEU A 169 9.63 -22.45 7.49
N ILE A 170 8.53 -22.74 8.17
CA ILE A 170 8.48 -23.75 9.21
C ILE A 170 7.70 -24.94 8.68
N THR A 171 8.28 -26.13 8.81
CA THR A 171 7.59 -27.38 8.54
C THR A 171 6.95 -27.86 9.84
N GLY A 172 5.64 -27.77 9.89
CA GLY A 172 4.82 -28.33 10.97
C GLY A 172 4.16 -29.64 10.54
N TYR A 173 3.64 -30.37 11.50
CA TYR A 173 2.87 -31.59 11.24
C TYR A 173 1.41 -31.32 11.65
N GLU A 174 0.50 -31.39 10.68
CA GLU A 174 -0.94 -31.26 10.93
C GLU A 174 -1.65 -32.59 10.82
N PRO A 175 -2.62 -32.91 11.69
CA PRO A 175 -3.39 -34.14 11.57
C PRO A 175 -4.18 -34.14 10.27
N ILE A 176 -4.21 -35.27 9.59
CA ILE A 176 -4.97 -35.43 8.33
C ILE A 176 -6.46 -35.42 8.68
N PRO A 177 -7.28 -34.50 8.13
CA PRO A 177 -8.72 -34.46 8.39
C PRO A 177 -9.38 -35.79 7.98
N GLY A 178 -10.08 -36.44 8.93
CA GLY A 178 -10.79 -37.69 8.67
C GLY A 178 -9.92 -38.97 8.80
N ALA A 179 -8.66 -38.88 9.22
CA ALA A 179 -7.85 -40.04 9.55
C ALA A 179 -8.30 -40.60 10.91
N GLU A 180 -8.57 -41.90 10.96
CA GLU A 180 -8.86 -42.60 12.20
C GLU A 180 -7.56 -42.76 13.02
N PRO A 181 -7.63 -42.61 14.37
CA PRO A 181 -6.49 -42.86 15.23
C PRO A 181 -6.05 -44.31 15.12
N ASP A 182 -4.75 -44.56 15.14
CA ASP A 182 -4.18 -45.88 15.18
C ASP A 182 -4.41 -46.56 16.55
N GLU A 183 -3.96 -47.82 16.68
CA GLU A 183 -4.12 -48.60 17.95
C GLU A 183 -3.48 -47.92 19.17
N MET A 184 -2.60 -46.94 18.97
CA MET A 184 -1.96 -46.12 20.01
C MET A 184 -2.62 -44.74 20.21
N GLY A 185 -3.72 -44.43 19.50
CA GLY A 185 -4.44 -43.18 19.60
C GLY A 185 -3.76 -42.03 18.85
N GLN A 186 -2.76 -42.30 17.98
CA GLN A 186 -2.10 -41.29 17.18
C GLN A 186 -2.80 -41.14 15.84
N VAL A 187 -3.10 -39.88 15.45
CA VAL A 187 -3.69 -39.56 14.16
C VAL A 187 -2.55 -39.33 13.15
N ALA A 188 -2.69 -39.93 11.98
CA ALA A 188 -1.71 -39.74 10.90
C ALA A 188 -1.53 -38.23 10.59
N GLN A 189 -0.29 -37.77 10.55
CA GLN A 189 0.06 -36.37 10.36
C GLN A 189 0.67 -36.15 8.98
N LYS A 190 0.33 -35.05 8.38
CA LYS A 190 0.94 -34.60 7.12
C LYS A 190 1.89 -33.43 7.40
N ALA A 191 3.09 -33.50 6.85
CA ALA A 191 4.01 -32.34 6.87
C ALA A 191 3.42 -31.19 6.06
N VAL A 192 3.23 -30.04 6.70
CA VAL A 192 2.75 -28.83 6.09
C VAL A 192 3.78 -27.74 6.29
N THR A 193 4.28 -27.20 5.19
CA THR A 193 5.21 -26.09 5.22
C THR A 193 4.44 -24.78 5.17
N LYS A 194 4.53 -24.00 6.23
CA LYS A 194 3.89 -22.69 6.33
C LYS A 194 4.95 -21.61 6.58
N ARG A 195 4.68 -20.41 6.09
CA ARG A 195 5.46 -19.25 6.49
C ARG A 195 4.97 -18.73 7.84
N THR A 196 5.90 -18.27 8.67
CA THR A 196 5.57 -17.71 10.00
C THR A 196 4.86 -16.38 9.92
N GLY A 197 4.91 -15.71 8.76
CA GLY A 197 4.54 -14.31 8.64
C GLY A 197 5.60 -13.38 9.24
N PHE A 198 5.54 -12.10 8.85
CA PHE A 198 6.44 -11.08 9.38
C PHE A 198 5.78 -9.72 9.31
N PRO A 199 5.99 -8.83 10.32
CA PRO A 199 5.51 -7.46 10.22
C PRO A 199 6.14 -6.77 9.01
N HIS A 200 5.35 -5.95 8.33
CA HIS A 200 5.79 -5.16 7.18
C HIS A 200 5.39 -3.71 7.37
N VAL A 201 6.21 -2.81 6.84
CA VAL A 201 5.99 -1.37 6.92
C VAL A 201 6.17 -0.79 5.54
N ASP A 202 5.15 -0.07 5.06
CA ASP A 202 5.17 0.63 3.78
C ASP A 202 5.09 2.14 4.02
N VAL A 203 5.86 2.90 3.25
CA VAL A 203 5.74 4.35 3.17
C VAL A 203 4.81 4.68 2.01
N LEU A 204 3.75 5.42 2.28
CA LEU A 204 2.74 5.78 1.31
C LEU A 204 2.66 7.30 1.17
N SER A 205 2.58 7.76 -0.06
CA SER A 205 2.33 9.17 -0.37
C SER A 205 0.84 9.51 -0.28
N CYS A 206 0.52 10.78 -0.18
CA CYS A 206 -0.87 11.27 -0.26
C CYS A 206 -1.54 10.95 -1.61
N LEU A 207 -0.78 10.55 -2.63
CA LEU A 207 -1.31 10.16 -3.94
C LEU A 207 -1.90 8.75 -3.92
N GLU A 208 -1.40 7.87 -3.04
CA GLU A 208 -1.81 6.47 -2.93
C GLU A 208 -2.90 6.24 -1.89
N VAL A 209 -3.17 7.25 -1.06
CA VAL A 209 -4.11 7.14 0.06
C VAL A 209 -5.21 8.16 -0.08
N SER A 210 -6.47 7.72 0.10
CA SER A 210 -7.63 8.58 0.18
C SER A 210 -8.27 8.40 1.55
N TRP A 211 -8.65 9.52 2.19
CA TRP A 211 -9.20 9.53 3.54
C TRP A 211 -10.52 10.30 3.60
N ASP A 212 -11.25 10.13 4.69
CA ASP A 212 -12.50 10.84 4.94
C ASP A 212 -12.27 12.37 4.96
N PRO A 213 -12.88 13.14 4.05
CA PRO A 213 -12.71 14.59 3.99
C PRO A 213 -13.17 15.35 5.24
N GLY A 214 -14.03 14.73 6.05
CA GLY A 214 -14.50 15.31 7.31
C GLY A 214 -13.54 15.09 8.49
N ALA A 215 -12.53 14.24 8.33
CA ALA A 215 -11.59 13.94 9.39
C ALA A 215 -10.53 15.04 9.55
N LYS A 216 -10.26 15.42 10.80
CA LYS A 216 -9.14 16.31 11.15
C LYS A 216 -7.89 15.52 11.50
N ASP A 217 -8.06 14.35 12.13
CA ASP A 217 -7.01 13.49 12.65
C ASP A 217 -7.31 12.04 12.32
N MET A 218 -6.32 11.17 12.45
CA MET A 218 -6.49 9.73 12.23
C MET A 218 -7.54 9.11 13.17
N GLU A 219 -7.69 9.64 14.39
CA GLU A 219 -8.69 9.18 15.37
C GLU A 219 -10.12 9.49 14.94
N THR A 220 -10.33 10.61 14.25
CA THR A 220 -11.64 11.01 13.73
C THR A 220 -11.94 10.49 12.34
N CYS A 221 -10.96 9.85 11.71
CA CYS A 221 -11.08 9.30 10.37
C CYS A 221 -11.92 8.01 10.37
N ARG A 222 -13.09 8.03 9.72
CA ARG A 222 -14.01 6.90 9.69
C ARG A 222 -13.57 5.82 8.72
N TRP A 223 -12.87 6.21 7.65
CA TRP A 223 -12.40 5.31 6.62
C TRP A 223 -11.16 5.88 5.93
N LEU A 224 -10.33 4.95 5.48
CA LEU A 224 -9.12 5.24 4.72
C LEU A 224 -9.01 4.20 3.61
N THR A 225 -8.75 4.64 2.39
CA THR A 225 -8.59 3.76 1.23
C THR A 225 -7.16 3.85 0.73
N HIS A 226 -6.49 2.72 0.64
CA HIS A 226 -5.18 2.59 0.02
C HIS A 226 -5.34 1.97 -1.37
N ILE A 227 -4.85 2.68 -2.39
CA ILE A 227 -4.85 2.24 -3.77
C ILE A 227 -3.52 1.55 -4.05
N ASN A 228 -3.59 0.31 -4.47
CA ASN A 228 -2.42 -0.43 -4.90
C ASN A 228 -2.68 -1.09 -6.26
N TYR A 229 -1.64 -1.14 -7.08
CA TYR A 229 -1.68 -1.78 -8.40
C TYR A 229 -0.98 -3.12 -8.30
N ALA A 230 -1.64 -4.16 -8.78
CA ALA A 230 -1.09 -5.51 -8.81
C ALA A 230 -1.35 -6.14 -10.17
N HIS A 231 -0.50 -7.08 -10.56
CA HIS A 231 -0.73 -7.84 -11.78
C HIS A 231 -2.01 -8.67 -11.65
N ILE A 232 -2.78 -8.78 -12.72
CA ILE A 232 -4.08 -9.46 -12.69
C ILE A 232 -3.97 -10.92 -12.25
N ASP A 233 -2.88 -11.58 -12.63
CA ASP A 233 -2.65 -12.97 -12.25
C ASP A 233 -2.40 -13.12 -10.74
N ASP A 234 -1.73 -12.14 -10.11
CA ASP A 234 -1.52 -12.12 -8.65
C ASP A 234 -2.84 -11.90 -7.92
N ILE A 235 -3.71 -11.03 -8.45
CA ILE A 235 -5.07 -10.81 -7.91
C ILE A 235 -5.88 -12.10 -8.02
N ARG A 236 -5.83 -12.77 -9.17
CA ARG A 236 -6.55 -14.03 -9.40
C ARG A 236 -6.02 -15.18 -8.53
N ALA A 237 -4.71 -15.25 -8.32
CA ALA A 237 -4.09 -16.21 -7.42
C ALA A 237 -4.49 -15.97 -5.96
N ARG A 238 -4.47 -14.70 -5.52
CA ARG A 238 -4.83 -14.33 -4.14
C ARG A 238 -6.32 -14.49 -3.85
N TYR A 239 -7.19 -14.24 -4.84
CA TYR A 239 -8.65 -14.28 -4.70
C TYR A 239 -9.29 -15.22 -5.72
N PRO A 240 -9.10 -16.56 -5.63
CA PRO A 240 -9.51 -17.51 -6.66
C PRO A 240 -11.02 -17.53 -6.94
N LYS A 241 -11.85 -17.21 -5.93
CA LYS A 241 -13.32 -17.17 -6.09
C LYS A 241 -13.82 -15.91 -6.80
N ARG A 242 -13.24 -14.74 -6.50
CA ARG A 242 -13.69 -13.43 -6.98
C ARG A 242 -12.79 -12.86 -8.07
N GLY A 243 -11.50 -13.16 -8.07
CA GLY A 243 -10.52 -12.65 -9.03
C GLY A 243 -10.81 -13.02 -10.49
N LYS A 244 -11.56 -14.10 -10.73
CA LYS A 244 -11.99 -14.48 -12.08
C LYS A 244 -12.94 -13.49 -12.76
N TYR A 245 -13.62 -12.64 -11.97
CA TYR A 245 -14.54 -11.60 -12.46
C TYR A 245 -13.86 -10.24 -12.62
N VAL A 246 -12.59 -10.14 -12.27
CA VAL A 246 -11.82 -8.90 -12.42
C VAL A 246 -11.19 -8.87 -13.81
N ASP A 247 -11.52 -7.83 -14.57
CA ASP A 247 -10.90 -7.54 -15.85
C ASP A 247 -9.71 -6.61 -15.66
N ALA A 248 -8.67 -6.80 -16.48
CA ALA A 248 -7.54 -5.89 -16.51
C ALA A 248 -8.01 -4.53 -17.02
N THR A 249 -7.94 -3.53 -16.17
CA THR A 249 -8.25 -2.17 -16.56
C THR A 249 -6.96 -1.53 -17.08
N ASN A 250 -6.82 -1.39 -18.39
CA ASN A 250 -5.73 -0.62 -19.01
C ASN A 250 -5.88 0.89 -18.79
N SER A 251 -6.89 1.32 -18.04
CA SER A 251 -7.12 2.72 -17.68
C SER A 251 -6.26 3.18 -16.50
N LEU A 252 -5.05 2.65 -16.38
CA LEU A 252 -4.00 3.35 -15.69
C LEU A 252 -3.58 4.56 -16.52
N ALA A 253 -4.49 5.51 -16.60
CA ALA A 253 -4.15 6.88 -16.93
C ALA A 253 -3.44 7.58 -15.75
N VAL A 254 -2.63 6.83 -15.01
CA VAL A 254 -1.51 7.45 -14.33
C VAL A 254 -0.53 7.70 -15.46
N ASP A 255 -0.53 8.93 -15.93
CA ASP A 255 0.39 9.45 -16.90
C ASP A 255 1.79 8.86 -16.63
N GLU A 256 2.45 8.29 -17.65
CA GLU A 256 3.80 7.70 -17.53
C GLU A 256 4.75 8.68 -16.83
N TYR A 257 4.58 9.97 -17.06
CA TYR A 257 5.31 11.04 -16.40
C TYR A 257 5.09 11.06 -14.89
N SER A 258 3.88 10.87 -14.42
CA SER A 258 3.57 10.80 -12.98
C SER A 258 4.22 9.59 -12.31
N GLN A 259 4.24 8.44 -12.98
CA GLN A 259 4.94 7.24 -12.47
C GLN A 259 6.45 7.46 -12.43
N LEU A 260 7.04 8.05 -13.46
CA LEU A 260 8.46 8.37 -13.50
C LEU A 260 8.86 9.31 -12.36
N VAL A 261 8.09 10.35 -12.08
CA VAL A 261 8.36 11.29 -10.99
C VAL A 261 8.31 10.57 -9.63
N VAL A 262 7.31 9.74 -9.38
CA VAL A 262 7.22 8.95 -8.14
C VAL A 262 8.39 7.98 -8.01
N GLN A 263 8.77 7.29 -9.09
CA GLN A 263 9.94 6.41 -9.11
C GLN A 263 11.24 7.15 -8.86
N GLN A 264 11.42 8.32 -9.45
CA GLN A 264 12.60 9.16 -9.23
C GLN A 264 12.71 9.60 -7.77
N ILE A 265 11.61 9.96 -7.12
CA ILE A 265 11.61 10.31 -5.70
C ILE A 265 11.99 9.10 -4.84
N ARG A 266 11.45 7.92 -5.13
CA ARG A 266 11.74 6.68 -4.39
C ARG A 266 13.17 6.19 -4.57
N ASN A 267 13.66 6.19 -5.82
CA ASN A 267 14.95 5.58 -6.17
C ASN A 267 16.14 6.53 -6.06
N GLY A 268 15.92 7.80 -5.74
CA GLY A 268 16.92 8.85 -5.82
C GLY A 268 17.15 9.32 -7.26
N THR A 269 17.56 10.58 -7.38
CA THR A 269 17.74 11.23 -8.68
C THR A 269 19.04 10.82 -9.38
N ASN A 270 19.03 9.68 -10.07
CA ASN A 270 19.91 9.48 -11.20
C ASN A 270 19.16 9.99 -12.45
N THR A 271 19.13 11.28 -12.62
CA THR A 271 18.50 11.90 -13.78
C THR A 271 19.54 12.10 -14.87
N ASP A 272 19.54 11.18 -15.83
CA ASP A 272 19.89 11.59 -17.19
C ASP A 272 18.77 12.50 -17.72
N HIS A 273 19.10 13.75 -17.95
CA HIS A 273 18.19 14.81 -18.46
C HIS A 273 17.70 14.60 -19.91
N THR A 274 17.67 13.39 -20.41
CA THR A 274 17.47 13.07 -21.85
C THR A 274 16.05 12.65 -22.23
N LEU A 275 15.04 12.84 -21.38
CA LEU A 275 13.68 12.40 -21.68
C LEU A 275 12.66 13.54 -21.89
N ILE A 276 13.06 14.68 -22.45
CA ILE A 276 12.12 15.69 -22.92
C ILE A 276 12.65 16.23 -24.27
N ASP A 277 12.39 15.51 -25.33
CA ASP A 277 12.28 16.03 -26.68
C ASP A 277 10.81 16.08 -27.09
#